data_e3ea036f698553bf05c1f6f7c2fea366
#
_entry.id   e3ea036f698553bf05c1f6f7c2fea366
#
_cell.length_a   1.000
_cell.length_b   1.000
_cell.length_c   1.000
_cell.angle_alpha   90.00
_cell.angle_beta   90.00
_cell.angle_gamma   90.00
#
_symmetry.space_group_name_H-M   'P 1'
#
loop_
_entity.id
_entity.type
_entity.pdbx_description
1 polymer ?
#
loop_
_entity_poly.entity_id
_entity_poly.type
_entity_poly.pdbx_seq_one_letter_code
_entity_poly.pdbx_strand_id
1 'polypeptide(L)'
;MLHVNFIQVKDSEDMGRAAADEFEAVIQAKPSCVIGLATGSTPIPLYRELILRERAGRIDFSRVRSVNLDEYKGLAPDHPQSYRRFMQEKLFDHINIKSENTIVPDGLAEDIPTMCEQYERKLEDWGGIDIQLLGLGHDGHIGFNEPCDHFPAATHEVRLTEMTREANKRFFASVNDVPTSAITMGVGTIMSAKRIVMLVTGKDKADILFRTFWGPVTPQLPGSILQFHPNITVICDMDASASLPCE
;
A
#
# COMPACT_ATOMS: atom_id res chain seq x y z
N MET A 1 14.43 20.69 5.68
CA MET A 1 12.96 20.71 5.84
C MET A 1 12.47 19.38 5.28
N LEU A 2 11.59 18.69 6.00
CA LEU A 2 10.91 17.50 5.49
C LEU A 2 10.07 17.94 4.29
N HIS A 3 10.23 17.26 3.15
CA HIS A 3 9.41 17.49 1.95
C HIS A 3 8.09 16.69 2.01
N VAL A 4 7.58 16.42 3.21
CA VAL A 4 6.38 15.61 3.45
C VAL A 4 5.19 16.56 3.52
N ASN A 5 4.20 16.32 2.68
CA ASN A 5 2.93 17.02 2.73
C ASN A 5 1.98 16.28 3.68
N PHE A 6 1.53 16.95 4.75
CA PHE A 6 0.53 16.39 5.68
C PHE A 6 -0.85 16.98 5.40
N ILE A 7 -1.84 16.10 5.24
CA ILE A 7 -3.24 16.48 5.11
C ILE A 7 -3.99 15.84 6.30
N GLN A 8 -4.41 16.68 7.24
CA GLN A 8 -5.27 16.25 8.33
C GLN A 8 -6.73 16.26 7.87
N VAL A 9 -7.42 15.16 8.12
CA VAL A 9 -8.82 14.96 7.76
C VAL A 9 -9.67 14.64 8.99
N LYS A 10 -10.98 14.82 8.86
CA LYS A 10 -11.91 14.63 9.96
C LYS A 10 -12.16 13.15 10.27
N ASP A 11 -12.31 12.34 9.23
CA ASP A 11 -12.70 10.94 9.33
C ASP A 11 -12.20 10.12 8.13
N SER A 12 -12.48 8.83 8.13
CA SER A 12 -12.06 7.90 7.08
C SER A 12 -12.68 8.18 5.70
N GLU A 13 -13.89 8.76 5.66
CA GLU A 13 -14.53 9.12 4.39
C GLU A 13 -13.87 10.36 3.78
N ASP A 14 -13.53 11.37 4.60
CA ASP A 14 -12.72 12.52 4.16
C ASP A 14 -11.33 12.06 3.69
N MET A 15 -10.72 11.09 4.38
CA MET A 15 -9.46 10.47 3.96
C MET A 15 -9.59 9.83 2.57
N GLY A 16 -10.65 9.06 2.35
CA GLY A 16 -10.93 8.44 1.06
C GLY A 16 -11.05 9.48 -0.06
N ARG A 17 -11.75 10.59 0.19
CA ARG A 17 -11.90 11.70 -0.77
C ARG A 17 -10.56 12.38 -1.09
N ALA A 18 -9.81 12.74 -0.05
CA ALA A 18 -8.50 13.39 -0.22
C ALA A 18 -7.50 12.49 -0.98
N ALA A 19 -7.47 11.20 -0.66
CA ALA A 19 -6.64 10.23 -1.38
C ALA A 19 -7.11 10.07 -2.83
N ALA A 20 -8.41 10.04 -3.09
CA ALA A 20 -8.95 9.92 -4.43
C ALA A 20 -8.63 11.16 -5.30
N ASP A 21 -8.51 12.36 -4.72
CA ASP A 21 -8.05 13.55 -5.45
C ASP A 21 -6.63 13.37 -5.99
N GLU A 22 -5.72 12.78 -5.18
CA GLU A 22 -4.35 12.47 -5.60
C GLU A 22 -4.31 11.45 -6.75
N PHE A 23 -5.10 10.38 -6.65
CA PHE A 23 -5.18 9.34 -7.69
C PHE A 23 -5.84 9.87 -8.96
N GLU A 24 -6.95 10.61 -8.87
CA GLU A 24 -7.62 11.22 -10.01
C GLU A 24 -6.68 12.15 -10.77
N ALA A 25 -5.93 13.01 -10.07
CA ALA A 25 -4.98 13.92 -10.68
C ALA A 25 -3.91 13.18 -11.51
N VAL A 26 -3.37 12.05 -10.98
CA VAL A 26 -2.39 11.24 -11.70
C VAL A 26 -3.01 10.54 -12.91
N ILE A 27 -4.20 9.94 -12.77
CA ILE A 27 -4.88 9.22 -13.85
C ILE A 27 -5.27 10.18 -14.98
N GLN A 28 -5.78 11.38 -14.65
CA GLN A 28 -6.12 12.39 -15.65
C GLN A 28 -4.88 12.91 -16.38
N ALA A 29 -3.76 13.13 -15.67
CA ALA A 29 -2.51 13.57 -16.28
C ALA A 29 -1.85 12.49 -17.16
N LYS A 30 -2.00 11.22 -16.80
CA LYS A 30 -1.43 10.06 -17.52
C LYS A 30 -2.41 8.89 -17.53
N PRO A 31 -3.33 8.82 -18.52
CA PRO A 31 -4.35 7.76 -18.58
C PRO A 31 -3.80 6.32 -18.61
N SER A 32 -2.54 6.11 -18.98
CA SER A 32 -1.85 4.82 -18.94
C SER A 32 -0.89 4.71 -17.73
N CYS A 33 -1.18 5.43 -16.63
CA CYS A 33 -0.36 5.38 -15.42
C CYS A 33 -0.36 3.99 -14.77
N VAL A 34 0.65 3.75 -13.95
CA VAL A 34 0.75 2.59 -13.07
C VAL A 34 0.44 3.05 -11.64
N ILE A 35 -0.60 2.50 -11.05
CA ILE A 35 -1.01 2.76 -9.68
C ILE A 35 -0.61 1.60 -8.77
N GLY A 36 0.08 1.89 -7.69
CA GLY A 36 0.41 0.94 -6.64
C GLY A 36 -0.70 0.93 -5.57
N LEU A 37 -1.21 -0.25 -5.25
CA LEU A 37 -2.35 -0.43 -4.37
C LEU A 37 -1.97 -1.23 -3.12
N ALA A 38 -2.70 -0.99 -2.04
CA ALA A 38 -2.54 -1.65 -0.75
C ALA A 38 -3.85 -2.35 -0.35
N THR A 39 -3.76 -3.33 0.53
CA THR A 39 -4.93 -4.03 1.09
C THR A 39 -5.19 -3.64 2.54
N GLY A 40 -6.17 -4.27 3.17
CA GLY A 40 -6.59 -3.97 4.54
C GLY A 40 -7.79 -3.03 4.61
N SER A 41 -8.14 -2.59 5.81
CA SER A 41 -9.35 -1.79 6.04
C SER A 41 -9.17 -0.30 5.71
N THR A 42 -7.97 0.24 5.91
CA THR A 42 -7.68 1.67 5.75
C THR A 42 -7.92 2.20 4.32
N PRO A 43 -7.58 1.48 3.22
CA PRO A 43 -7.80 1.98 1.86
C PRO A 43 -9.25 1.82 1.34
N ILE A 44 -10.14 1.13 2.05
CA ILE A 44 -11.50 0.87 1.56
C ILE A 44 -12.28 2.16 1.21
N PRO A 45 -12.23 3.24 2.02
CA PRO A 45 -12.89 4.50 1.66
C PRO A 45 -12.36 5.10 0.35
N LEU A 46 -11.05 5.04 0.11
CA LEU A 46 -10.46 5.43 -1.17
C LEU A 46 -11.04 4.61 -2.33
N TYR A 47 -11.09 3.28 -2.21
CA TYR A 47 -11.61 2.42 -3.28
C TYR A 47 -13.08 2.70 -3.59
N ARG A 48 -13.91 2.94 -2.57
CA ARG A 48 -15.30 3.37 -2.75
C ARG A 48 -15.38 4.70 -3.52
N GLU A 49 -14.55 5.65 -3.15
CA GLU A 49 -14.53 6.96 -3.80
C GLU A 49 -14.06 6.87 -5.27
N LEU A 50 -13.03 6.06 -5.56
CA LEU A 50 -12.58 5.82 -6.92
C LEU A 50 -13.67 5.17 -7.79
N ILE A 51 -14.44 4.22 -7.24
CA ILE A 51 -15.60 3.61 -7.92
C ILE A 51 -16.68 4.66 -8.23
N LEU A 52 -16.97 5.55 -7.27
CA LEU A 52 -17.95 6.63 -7.48
C LEU A 52 -17.50 7.60 -8.57
N ARG A 53 -16.22 7.95 -8.61
CA ARG A 53 -15.64 8.84 -9.61
C ARG A 53 -15.60 8.21 -11.01
N GLU A 54 -15.32 6.92 -11.09
CA GLU A 54 -15.40 6.18 -12.36
C GLU A 54 -16.83 6.17 -12.89
N ARG A 55 -17.82 5.82 -12.07
CA ARG A 55 -19.25 5.82 -12.43
C ARG A 55 -19.77 7.19 -12.83
N ALA A 56 -19.19 8.25 -12.25
CA ALA A 56 -19.49 9.65 -12.61
C ALA A 56 -18.75 10.13 -13.87
N GLY A 57 -17.92 9.27 -14.50
CA GLY A 57 -17.14 9.60 -15.69
C GLY A 57 -15.97 10.57 -15.42
N ARG A 58 -15.55 10.74 -14.15
CA ARG A 58 -14.41 11.59 -13.78
C ARG A 58 -13.08 10.90 -14.01
N ILE A 59 -13.04 9.56 -13.86
CA ILE A 59 -11.86 8.71 -14.01
C ILE A 59 -12.18 7.59 -15.00
N ASP A 60 -11.23 7.25 -15.87
CA ASP A 60 -11.27 6.11 -16.77
C ASP A 60 -10.09 5.17 -16.48
N PHE A 61 -10.37 3.96 -16.00
CA PHE A 61 -9.38 2.94 -15.69
C PHE A 61 -9.03 2.03 -16.87
N SER A 62 -9.67 2.17 -18.03
CA SER A 62 -9.52 1.24 -19.18
C SER A 62 -8.07 1.07 -19.67
N ARG A 63 -7.21 2.07 -19.41
CA ARG A 63 -5.80 2.09 -19.78
C ARG A 63 -4.86 2.09 -18.58
N VAL A 64 -5.39 2.24 -17.36
CA VAL A 64 -4.62 2.22 -16.12
C VAL A 64 -4.08 0.80 -15.89
N ARG A 65 -2.90 0.72 -15.29
CA ARG A 65 -2.29 -0.52 -14.79
C ARG A 65 -2.21 -0.45 -13.27
N SER A 66 -2.41 -1.58 -12.59
CA SER A 66 -2.29 -1.63 -11.15
C SER A 66 -1.32 -2.71 -10.69
N VAL A 67 -0.58 -2.40 -9.64
CA VAL A 67 0.33 -3.30 -8.94
C VAL A 67 -0.02 -3.31 -7.46
N ASN A 68 0.02 -4.46 -6.81
CA ASN A 68 -0.18 -4.55 -5.37
C ASN A 68 1.15 -4.70 -4.63
N LEU A 69 1.22 -4.18 -3.41
CA LEU A 69 2.42 -4.26 -2.58
C LEU A 69 2.82 -5.70 -2.24
N ASP A 70 1.83 -6.57 -2.02
CA ASP A 70 2.07 -7.84 -1.37
C ASP A 70 0.97 -8.87 -1.66
N GLU A 71 1.25 -10.12 -1.28
CA GLU A 71 0.31 -11.24 -1.19
C GLU A 71 0.81 -12.26 -0.17
N TYR A 72 -0.09 -12.97 0.47
CA TYR A 72 0.25 -14.10 1.33
C TYR A 72 0.80 -15.27 0.53
N LYS A 73 1.91 -15.85 0.99
CA LYS A 73 2.42 -17.11 0.44
C LYS A 73 1.52 -18.27 0.84
N GLY A 74 1.18 -19.11 -0.15
CA GLY A 74 0.37 -20.32 0.05
C GLY A 74 -1.14 -20.11 -0.11
N LEU A 75 -1.62 -18.89 -0.37
CA LEU A 75 -3.03 -18.66 -0.66
C LEU A 75 -3.28 -18.63 -2.17
N ALA A 76 -4.30 -19.39 -2.61
CA ALA A 76 -4.78 -19.31 -3.98
C ALA A 76 -5.45 -17.94 -4.25
N PRO A 77 -5.44 -17.43 -5.50
CA PRO A 77 -6.01 -16.12 -5.84
C PRO A 77 -7.51 -15.98 -5.53
N ASP A 78 -8.25 -17.09 -5.46
CA ASP A 78 -9.68 -17.16 -5.12
C ASP A 78 -9.94 -17.41 -3.63
N HIS A 79 -8.88 -17.63 -2.83
CA HIS A 79 -9.02 -17.80 -1.39
C HIS A 79 -9.62 -16.53 -0.75
N PRO A 80 -10.60 -16.64 0.18
CA PRO A 80 -11.29 -15.47 0.77
C PRO A 80 -10.37 -14.42 1.39
N GLN A 81 -9.17 -14.82 1.81
CA GLN A 81 -8.20 -13.94 2.46
C GLN A 81 -7.00 -13.60 1.56
N SER A 82 -6.98 -14.01 0.28
CA SER A 82 -5.93 -13.55 -0.62
C SER A 82 -6.11 -12.07 -0.95
N TYR A 83 -5.01 -11.37 -1.17
CA TYR A 83 -5.05 -9.96 -1.55
C TYR A 83 -5.53 -9.78 -2.99
N ARG A 84 -5.29 -10.77 -3.87
CA ARG A 84 -5.91 -10.80 -5.19
C ARG A 84 -7.43 -10.78 -5.08
N ARG A 85 -8.02 -11.64 -4.23
CA ARG A 85 -9.46 -11.69 -3.99
C ARG A 85 -9.97 -10.38 -3.38
N PHE A 86 -9.26 -9.84 -2.41
CA PHE A 86 -9.59 -8.56 -1.80
C PHE A 86 -9.69 -7.46 -2.86
N MET A 87 -8.69 -7.32 -3.72
CA MET A 87 -8.69 -6.30 -4.76
C MET A 87 -9.82 -6.50 -5.76
N GLN A 88 -10.11 -7.75 -6.14
CA GLN A 88 -11.21 -8.09 -7.01
C GLN A 88 -12.54 -7.58 -6.42
N GLU A 89 -12.83 -7.93 -5.16
CA GLU A 89 -14.08 -7.58 -4.48
C GLU A 89 -14.21 -6.11 -4.12
N LYS A 90 -13.09 -5.43 -3.78
CA LYS A 90 -13.15 -4.06 -3.26
C LYS A 90 -12.98 -2.99 -4.34
N LEU A 91 -12.38 -3.34 -5.50
CA LEU A 91 -12.12 -2.36 -6.55
C LEU A 91 -12.36 -2.92 -7.95
N PHE A 92 -11.66 -3.99 -8.37
CA PHE A 92 -11.55 -4.34 -9.77
C PHE A 92 -12.90 -4.75 -10.42
N ASP A 93 -13.78 -5.43 -9.71
CA ASP A 93 -15.13 -5.80 -10.21
C ASP A 93 -16.07 -4.59 -10.38
N HIS A 94 -15.68 -3.44 -9.90
CA HIS A 94 -16.52 -2.25 -9.84
C HIS A 94 -16.09 -1.12 -10.77
N ILE A 95 -14.93 -1.27 -11.45
CA ILE A 95 -14.35 -0.28 -12.36
C ILE A 95 -14.00 -0.92 -13.71
N ASN A 96 -13.74 -0.10 -14.72
CA ASN A 96 -13.46 -0.59 -16.08
C ASN A 96 -11.97 -0.95 -16.33
N ILE A 97 -11.21 -1.28 -15.26
CA ILE A 97 -9.83 -1.75 -15.42
C ILE A 97 -9.80 -3.14 -16.08
N LYS A 98 -8.86 -3.35 -17.00
CA LYS A 98 -8.71 -4.65 -17.65
C LYS A 98 -7.95 -5.61 -16.75
N SER A 99 -8.35 -6.88 -16.69
CA SER A 99 -7.71 -7.89 -15.83
C SER A 99 -6.21 -8.08 -16.14
N GLU A 100 -5.82 -8.04 -17.43
CA GLU A 100 -4.43 -8.12 -17.87
C GLU A 100 -3.56 -6.93 -17.43
N ASN A 101 -4.18 -5.85 -16.99
CA ASN A 101 -3.53 -4.65 -16.46
C ASN A 101 -3.39 -4.67 -14.93
N THR A 102 -3.77 -5.75 -14.26
CA THR A 102 -3.71 -5.86 -12.80
C THR A 102 -2.75 -6.97 -12.39
N ILE A 103 -1.74 -6.67 -11.59
CA ILE A 103 -0.83 -7.67 -11.04
C ILE A 103 -0.80 -7.61 -9.51
N VAL A 104 -0.78 -8.80 -8.92
CA VAL A 104 -0.55 -9.06 -7.49
C VAL A 104 0.52 -10.15 -7.46
N PRO A 105 1.45 -10.16 -6.50
CA PRO A 105 2.44 -11.24 -6.40
C PRO A 105 1.76 -12.62 -6.36
N ASP A 106 2.35 -13.61 -7.02
CA ASP A 106 1.80 -14.97 -7.03
C ASP A 106 2.19 -15.72 -5.75
N GLY A 107 1.25 -15.83 -4.81
CA GLY A 107 1.43 -16.54 -3.55
C GLY A 107 1.63 -18.06 -3.69
N LEU A 108 1.31 -18.65 -4.85
CA LEU A 108 1.47 -20.08 -5.15
C LEU A 108 2.71 -20.40 -5.99
N ALA A 109 3.53 -19.40 -6.34
CA ALA A 109 4.73 -19.64 -7.13
C ALA A 109 5.66 -20.67 -6.45
N GLU A 110 6.11 -21.69 -7.22
CA GLU A 110 7.06 -22.69 -6.73
C GLU A 110 8.45 -22.10 -6.54
N ASP A 111 8.87 -21.22 -7.44
CA ASP A 111 10.14 -20.48 -7.40
C ASP A 111 9.89 -19.01 -7.09
N ILE A 112 9.87 -18.68 -5.79
CA ILE A 112 9.60 -17.33 -5.31
C ILE A 112 10.68 -16.32 -5.78
N PRO A 113 11.98 -16.59 -5.73
CA PRO A 113 13.00 -15.69 -6.29
C PRO A 113 12.74 -15.32 -7.75
N THR A 114 12.52 -16.30 -8.60
CA THR A 114 12.21 -16.05 -10.03
C THR A 114 10.91 -15.26 -10.21
N MET A 115 9.88 -15.56 -9.42
CA MET A 115 8.62 -14.80 -9.46
C MET A 115 8.84 -13.34 -9.04
N CYS A 116 9.61 -13.09 -7.98
CA CYS A 116 9.95 -11.73 -7.55
C CYS A 116 10.70 -10.95 -8.63
N GLU A 117 11.69 -11.56 -9.28
CA GLU A 117 12.41 -10.93 -10.42
C GLU A 117 11.47 -10.61 -11.58
N GLN A 118 10.55 -11.52 -11.92
CA GLN A 118 9.55 -11.28 -12.97
C GLN A 118 8.59 -10.16 -12.61
N TYR A 119 8.23 -10.06 -11.32
CA TYR A 119 7.39 -8.99 -10.81
C TYR A 119 8.08 -7.62 -10.98
N GLU A 120 9.34 -7.50 -10.56
CA GLU A 120 10.13 -6.28 -10.74
C GLU A 120 10.32 -5.92 -12.21
N ARG A 121 10.67 -6.87 -13.09
CA ARG A 121 10.77 -6.66 -14.53
C ARG A 121 9.45 -6.14 -15.12
N LYS A 122 8.32 -6.66 -14.67
CA LYS A 122 7.01 -6.20 -15.13
C LYS A 122 6.76 -4.74 -14.76
N LEU A 123 7.19 -4.32 -13.56
CA LEU A 123 7.14 -2.92 -13.13
C LEU A 123 8.03 -2.03 -14.02
N GLU A 124 9.26 -2.49 -14.32
CA GLU A 124 10.18 -1.78 -15.21
C GLU A 124 9.61 -1.64 -16.63
N ASP A 125 9.07 -2.72 -17.21
CA ASP A 125 8.42 -2.73 -18.52
C ASP A 125 7.23 -1.76 -18.60
N TRP A 126 6.55 -1.53 -17.47
CA TRP A 126 5.45 -0.58 -17.37
C TRP A 126 5.90 0.87 -17.14
N GLY A 127 7.19 1.08 -16.91
CA GLY A 127 7.79 2.41 -16.69
C GLY A 127 7.76 2.89 -15.24
N GLY A 128 7.67 1.94 -14.30
CA GLY A 128 7.64 2.20 -12.87
C GLY A 128 6.28 2.69 -12.37
N ILE A 129 6.17 2.90 -11.06
CA ILE A 129 4.93 3.28 -10.39
C ILE A 129 4.75 4.80 -10.43
N ASP A 130 3.62 5.28 -10.95
CA ASP A 130 3.32 6.72 -11.00
C ASP A 130 2.79 7.25 -9.66
N ILE A 131 1.99 6.44 -8.94
CA ILE A 131 1.51 6.75 -7.58
C ILE A 131 1.39 5.47 -6.78
N GLN A 132 1.96 5.43 -5.58
CA GLN A 132 1.92 4.29 -4.65
C GLN A 132 1.09 4.62 -3.42
N LEU A 133 0.10 3.80 -3.14
CA LEU A 133 -0.66 3.83 -1.89
C LEU A 133 0.07 3.04 -0.81
N LEU A 134 0.18 3.60 0.39
CA LEU A 134 0.74 2.93 1.57
C LEU A 134 -0.19 3.05 2.77
N GLY A 135 -0.16 2.04 3.62
CA GLY A 135 -0.54 2.14 5.02
C GLY A 135 0.70 2.19 5.92
N LEU A 136 0.51 2.35 7.22
CA LEU A 136 1.58 2.31 8.24
C LEU A 136 1.27 1.22 9.27
N GLY A 137 2.17 0.25 9.42
CA GLY A 137 2.06 -0.76 10.46
C GLY A 137 2.22 -0.21 11.88
N HIS A 138 1.86 -0.97 12.92
CA HIS A 138 2.02 -0.53 14.32
C HIS A 138 3.49 -0.44 14.76
N ASP A 139 4.36 -1.19 14.12
CA ASP A 139 5.82 -1.16 14.28
C ASP A 139 6.53 -0.31 13.21
N GLY A 140 5.74 0.39 12.36
CA GLY A 140 6.22 1.26 11.30
C GLY A 140 6.60 0.55 10.01
N HIS A 141 6.17 -0.69 9.82
CA HIS A 141 6.36 -1.37 8.54
C HIS A 141 5.52 -0.72 7.42
N ILE A 142 6.02 -0.85 6.19
CA ILE A 142 5.33 -0.48 4.94
C ILE A 142 5.30 -1.70 4.00
N GLY A 143 4.13 -2.03 3.43
CA GLY A 143 3.89 -3.37 2.89
C GLY A 143 4.07 -4.40 4.00
N PHE A 144 4.79 -5.49 3.74
CA PHE A 144 5.27 -6.41 4.79
C PHE A 144 6.79 -6.25 5.04
N ASN A 145 7.37 -5.06 4.76
CA ASN A 145 8.74 -4.78 5.15
C ASN A 145 8.78 -4.50 6.66
N GLU A 146 8.98 -5.54 7.45
CA GLU A 146 9.02 -5.49 8.90
C GLU A 146 10.37 -4.98 9.43
N PRO A 147 10.45 -4.50 10.70
CA PRO A 147 11.71 -4.08 11.32
C PRO A 147 12.81 -5.12 11.17
N CYS A 148 13.95 -4.73 10.60
CA CYS A 148 15.11 -5.59 10.38
C CYS A 148 16.42 -4.78 10.41
N ASP A 149 17.54 -5.34 10.00
CA ASP A 149 18.85 -4.71 10.05
C ASP A 149 19.25 -3.96 8.77
N HIS A 150 18.43 -4.04 7.72
CA HIS A 150 18.65 -3.36 6.44
C HIS A 150 17.31 -2.97 5.79
N PHE A 151 17.34 -2.16 4.74
CA PHE A 151 16.17 -1.90 3.91
C PHE A 151 16.19 -2.84 2.70
N PRO A 152 15.24 -3.80 2.59
CA PRO A 152 15.16 -4.67 1.43
C PRO A 152 14.90 -3.85 0.16
N ALA A 153 15.70 -4.04 -0.89
CA ALA A 153 15.61 -3.22 -2.09
C ALA A 153 14.45 -3.63 -3.01
N ALA A 154 14.40 -4.92 -3.38
CA ALA A 154 13.46 -5.47 -4.36
C ALA A 154 12.37 -6.32 -3.70
N THR A 155 11.38 -6.72 -4.48
CA THR A 155 10.34 -7.67 -4.07
C THR A 155 10.96 -8.97 -3.56
N HIS A 156 10.48 -9.46 -2.42
CA HIS A 156 11.07 -10.61 -1.73
C HIS A 156 10.04 -11.37 -0.88
N GLU A 157 10.37 -12.60 -0.51
CA GLU A 157 9.65 -13.33 0.52
C GLU A 157 10.04 -12.82 1.90
N VAL A 158 9.05 -12.61 2.76
CA VAL A 158 9.24 -12.21 4.16
C VAL A 158 8.52 -13.18 5.09
N ARG A 159 9.15 -13.52 6.22
CA ARG A 159 8.48 -14.21 7.30
C ARG A 159 7.72 -13.21 8.17
N LEU A 160 6.42 -13.45 8.36
CA LEU A 160 5.58 -12.56 9.17
C LEU A 160 5.89 -12.72 10.66
N THR A 161 6.01 -11.60 11.38
CA THR A 161 6.17 -11.61 12.83
C THR A 161 4.90 -12.11 13.52
N GLU A 162 5.03 -12.56 14.76
CA GLU A 162 3.87 -12.93 15.59
C GLU A 162 2.91 -11.76 15.76
N MET A 163 3.44 -10.53 15.91
CA MET A 163 2.63 -9.31 16.01
C MET A 163 1.78 -9.11 14.76
N THR A 164 2.36 -9.22 13.57
CA THR A 164 1.64 -9.08 12.30
C THR A 164 0.61 -10.19 12.12
N ARG A 165 0.95 -11.42 12.46
CA ARG A 165 0.01 -12.55 12.39
C ARG A 165 -1.17 -12.37 13.37
N GLU A 166 -0.91 -11.94 14.61
CA GLU A 166 -1.97 -11.67 15.58
C GLU A 166 -2.86 -10.49 15.14
N ALA A 167 -2.28 -9.43 14.59
CA ALA A 167 -3.04 -8.30 14.05
C ALA A 167 -3.95 -8.72 12.87
N ASN A 168 -3.50 -9.66 12.03
CA ASN A 168 -4.25 -10.16 10.87
C ASN A 168 -5.22 -11.31 11.21
N LYS A 169 -5.12 -11.93 12.39
CA LYS A 169 -6.00 -13.00 12.87
C LYS A 169 -7.49 -12.67 12.72
N ARG A 170 -7.86 -11.40 12.86
CA ARG A 170 -9.25 -10.92 12.70
C ARG A 170 -9.89 -11.26 11.34
N PHE A 171 -9.08 -11.60 10.35
CA PHE A 171 -9.53 -11.99 9.00
C PHE A 171 -9.57 -13.51 8.80
N PHE A 172 -9.07 -14.30 9.75
CA PHE A 172 -8.95 -15.76 9.68
C PHE A 172 -9.74 -16.41 10.82
N ALA A 173 -10.00 -17.70 10.72
CA ALA A 173 -10.68 -18.45 11.78
C ALA A 173 -9.83 -18.56 13.06
N SER A 174 -8.50 -18.65 12.90
CA SER A 174 -7.54 -18.66 14.01
C SER A 174 -6.20 -18.07 13.59
N VAL A 175 -5.31 -17.77 14.55
CA VAL A 175 -3.93 -17.31 14.25
C VAL A 175 -3.12 -18.39 13.50
N ASN A 176 -3.46 -19.66 13.66
CA ASN A 176 -2.79 -20.76 12.97
C ASN A 176 -3.11 -20.81 11.48
N ASP A 177 -4.24 -20.24 11.08
CA ASP A 177 -4.67 -20.16 9.69
C ASP A 177 -4.07 -18.94 8.97
N VAL A 178 -3.47 -18.00 9.72
CA VAL A 178 -2.72 -16.88 9.13
C VAL A 178 -1.41 -17.41 8.54
N PRO A 179 -1.13 -17.18 7.25
CA PRO A 179 0.13 -17.59 6.65
C PRO A 179 1.35 -17.12 7.44
N THR A 180 2.41 -17.91 7.41
CA THR A 180 3.66 -17.60 8.12
C THR A 180 4.60 -16.73 7.32
N SER A 181 4.38 -16.62 6.01
CA SER A 181 5.16 -15.79 5.09
C SER A 181 4.27 -15.09 4.06
N ALA A 182 4.80 -14.03 3.52
CA ALA A 182 4.21 -13.26 2.45
C ALA A 182 5.29 -12.89 1.42
N ILE A 183 4.84 -12.42 0.27
CA ILE A 183 5.69 -11.80 -0.74
C ILE A 183 5.37 -10.32 -0.71
N THR A 184 6.39 -9.48 -0.60
CA THR A 184 6.20 -8.04 -0.50
C THR A 184 7.15 -7.26 -1.39
N MET A 185 6.65 -6.19 -1.96
CA MET A 185 7.46 -5.20 -2.67
C MET A 185 8.51 -4.63 -1.70
N GLY A 186 9.78 -4.60 -2.13
CA GLY A 186 10.86 -4.07 -1.31
C GLY A 186 10.79 -2.56 -1.14
N VAL A 187 11.47 -2.07 -0.11
CA VAL A 187 11.55 -0.63 0.19
C VAL A 187 12.12 0.17 -0.97
N GLY A 188 13.13 -0.37 -1.68
CA GLY A 188 13.71 0.30 -2.85
C GLY A 188 12.70 0.48 -3.98
N THR A 189 11.90 -0.55 -4.27
CA THR A 189 10.84 -0.48 -5.28
C THR A 189 9.75 0.52 -4.86
N ILE A 190 9.32 0.52 -3.58
CA ILE A 190 8.38 1.52 -3.04
C ILE A 190 8.94 2.93 -3.22
N MET A 191 10.20 3.16 -2.84
CA MET A 191 10.87 4.46 -2.93
C MET A 191 11.10 4.94 -4.36
N SER A 192 11.05 4.05 -5.37
CA SER A 192 11.14 4.41 -6.79
C SER A 192 9.84 4.97 -7.37
N ALA A 193 8.72 4.89 -6.66
CA ALA A 193 7.46 5.49 -7.09
C ALA A 193 7.59 7.00 -7.27
N LYS A 194 6.93 7.57 -8.28
CA LYS A 194 7.01 9.03 -8.54
C LYS A 194 6.26 9.86 -7.51
N ARG A 195 5.22 9.27 -6.92
CA ARG A 195 4.43 9.86 -5.83
C ARG A 195 4.04 8.77 -4.85
N ILE A 196 4.05 9.10 -3.57
CA ILE A 196 3.54 8.23 -2.51
C ILE A 196 2.38 8.92 -1.80
N VAL A 197 1.31 8.18 -1.55
CA VAL A 197 0.20 8.58 -0.69
C VAL A 197 0.11 7.57 0.46
N MET A 198 0.33 8.04 1.68
CA MET A 198 0.22 7.21 2.88
C MET A 198 -1.06 7.55 3.64
N LEU A 199 -1.83 6.53 4.00
CA LEU A 199 -3.05 6.67 4.80
C LEU A 199 -2.82 6.15 6.22
N VAL A 200 -3.11 6.99 7.22
CA VAL A 200 -2.95 6.62 8.63
C VAL A 200 -4.18 7.02 9.43
N THR A 201 -4.80 6.06 10.12
CA THR A 201 -6.00 6.29 10.94
C THR A 201 -5.85 5.71 12.33
N GLY A 202 -6.45 6.39 13.30
CA GLY A 202 -6.62 5.90 14.66
C GLY A 202 -5.53 6.37 15.62
N LYS A 203 -5.94 6.52 16.87
CA LYS A 203 -5.09 7.03 17.96
C LYS A 203 -3.88 6.13 18.25
N ASP A 204 -4.03 4.82 18.04
CA ASP A 204 -2.96 3.83 18.21
C ASP A 204 -1.81 4.00 17.20
N LYS A 205 -2.02 4.81 16.16
CA LYS A 205 -1.00 5.16 15.16
C LYS A 205 -0.27 6.47 15.43
N ALA A 206 -0.71 7.28 16.40
CA ALA A 206 -0.15 8.62 16.61
C ALA A 206 1.35 8.61 16.94
N ASP A 207 1.81 7.72 17.82
CA ASP A 207 3.21 7.60 18.19
C ASP A 207 4.06 7.10 17.02
N ILE A 208 3.62 6.04 16.35
CA ILE A 208 4.38 5.47 15.26
C ILE A 208 4.45 6.41 14.05
N LEU A 209 3.39 7.18 13.77
CA LEU A 209 3.39 8.21 12.74
C LEU A 209 4.40 9.32 13.07
N PHE A 210 4.41 9.82 14.32
CA PHE A 210 5.38 10.79 14.76
C PHE A 210 6.81 10.25 14.61
N ARG A 211 7.10 9.06 15.12
CA ARG A 211 8.44 8.46 15.03
C ARG A 211 8.88 8.22 13.59
N THR A 212 7.95 7.89 12.70
CA THR A 212 8.22 7.66 11.28
C THR A 212 8.76 8.92 10.60
N PHE A 213 8.24 10.09 10.92
CA PHE A 213 8.59 11.32 10.18
C PHE A 213 9.46 12.31 10.98
N TRP A 214 9.55 12.19 12.31
CA TRP A 214 10.39 13.04 13.17
C TRP A 214 11.47 12.27 13.91
N GLY A 215 11.47 10.95 13.86
CA GLY A 215 12.51 10.10 14.40
C GLY A 215 13.70 9.91 13.44
N PRO A 216 14.73 9.16 13.87
CA PRO A 216 15.84 8.81 12.99
C PRO A 216 15.37 7.85 11.87
N VAL A 217 15.99 7.99 10.69
CA VAL A 217 15.78 7.02 9.60
C VAL A 217 16.57 5.76 9.93
N THR A 218 15.85 4.64 10.05
CA THR A 218 16.44 3.35 10.43
C THR A 218 15.60 2.19 9.88
N PRO A 219 16.22 1.08 9.48
CA PRO A 219 15.48 -0.12 9.08
C PRO A 219 14.72 -0.81 10.23
N GLN A 220 14.99 -0.43 11.49
CA GLN A 220 14.19 -0.81 12.65
C GLN A 220 12.82 -0.10 12.70
N LEU A 221 12.62 0.88 11.82
CA LEU A 221 11.38 1.60 11.58
C LEU A 221 11.28 1.82 10.07
N PRO A 222 10.87 0.80 9.29
CA PRO A 222 11.00 0.80 7.83
C PRO A 222 10.36 2.00 7.14
N GLY A 223 9.19 2.45 7.62
CA GLY A 223 8.52 3.64 7.11
C GLY A 223 9.33 4.92 7.26
N SER A 224 10.33 4.97 8.14
CA SER A 224 11.16 6.16 8.35
C SER A 224 11.96 6.58 7.11
N ILE A 225 12.23 5.65 6.19
CA ILE A 225 12.91 5.95 4.92
C ILE A 225 12.11 6.95 4.06
N LEU A 226 10.80 6.97 4.23
CA LEU A 226 9.91 7.86 3.49
C LEU A 226 10.20 9.35 3.71
N GLN A 227 10.93 9.70 4.78
CA GLN A 227 11.45 11.06 4.99
C GLN A 227 12.32 11.54 3.82
N PHE A 228 12.92 10.64 3.06
CA PHE A 228 13.77 10.96 1.90
C PHE A 228 13.01 10.93 0.56
N HIS A 229 11.73 10.56 0.57
CA HIS A 229 10.98 10.54 -0.66
C HIS A 229 10.61 11.97 -1.11
N PRO A 230 10.92 12.37 -2.38
CA PRO A 230 10.76 13.74 -2.81
C PRO A 230 9.29 14.19 -2.97
N ASN A 231 8.36 13.27 -3.05
CA ASN A 231 6.95 13.55 -3.33
C ASN A 231 6.03 12.58 -2.56
N ILE A 232 5.85 12.85 -1.27
CA ILE A 232 4.98 12.08 -0.38
C ILE A 232 3.90 12.96 0.22
N THR A 233 2.67 12.46 0.19
CA THR A 233 1.52 13.01 0.91
C THR A 233 1.07 12.01 1.98
N VAL A 234 1.03 12.44 3.23
CA VAL A 234 0.50 11.68 4.35
C VAL A 234 -0.88 12.23 4.69
N ILE A 235 -1.92 11.40 4.53
CA ILE A 235 -3.28 11.75 4.87
C ILE A 235 -3.64 11.01 6.16
N CYS A 236 -3.92 11.75 7.22
CA CYS A 236 -4.18 11.19 8.54
C CYS A 236 -5.42 11.81 9.19
N ASP A 237 -6.14 11.02 9.98
CA ASP A 237 -7.23 11.56 10.78
C ASP A 237 -6.70 12.32 12.02
N MET A 238 -7.63 13.00 12.71
CA MET A 238 -7.27 13.80 13.90
C MET A 238 -6.64 12.95 15.01
N ASP A 239 -7.07 11.70 15.15
CA ASP A 239 -6.55 10.79 16.17
C ASP A 239 -5.12 10.34 15.86
N ALA A 240 -4.84 9.98 14.60
CA ALA A 240 -3.49 9.60 14.17
C ALA A 240 -2.52 10.80 14.18
N SER A 241 -3.01 12.02 13.97
CA SER A 241 -2.17 13.23 13.96
C SER A 241 -1.95 13.84 15.35
N ALA A 242 -2.52 13.27 16.42
CA ALA A 242 -2.50 13.87 17.76
C ALA A 242 -1.09 14.09 18.37
N SER A 243 -0.09 13.36 17.89
CA SER A 243 1.32 13.52 18.33
C SER A 243 2.16 14.36 17.36
N LEU A 244 1.59 14.84 16.25
CA LEU A 244 2.33 15.68 15.30
C LEU A 244 2.54 17.10 15.87
N PRO A 245 3.68 17.76 15.57
CA PRO A 245 3.92 19.12 15.99
C PRO A 245 2.83 20.04 15.41
N CYS A 246 2.30 20.95 16.25
CA CYS A 246 1.50 22.07 15.76
C CYS A 246 2.41 22.98 14.92
N GLU A 247 2.01 23.32 13.69
CA GLU A 247 2.67 24.37 12.91
C GLU A 247 2.53 25.75 13.57
#